data_36aed52f73c0518c3354c274bf1b2a2f
#
_entry.id   36aed52f73c0518c3354c274bf1b2a2f
#
_cell.length_a   1.000
_cell.length_b   1.000
_cell.length_c   1.000
_cell.angle_alpha   90.00
_cell.angle_beta   90.00
_cell.angle_gamma   90.00
#
_symmetry.space_group_name_H-M   'P 1'
#
loop_
_entity.id
_entity.type
_entity.pdbx_description
1 polymer ?
#
loop_
_entity_poly.entity_id
_entity_poly.type
_entity_poly.pdbx_seq_one_letter_code
_entity_poly.pdbx_strand_id
1 'polypeptide(L)'
;MATLDRMDVGLRALHLLEGQRMAQRLFGHVIATRVIKPGRSEEEIDNRIALIAREVFGVRAGRVGRRFARAGSNTVVGGPWPERVIGAQDLVVLDFESLLAPYETGFTRTVALGDDPVRRCLVHDLAVVATGARDALRADDSITGRELYAKVRSMAAKADLSLGAWHCGRLTGTAPTPHAEATRPELFIGPGNDRPLRRTVDGGWRAHWILQIRLVDEHRGHAAVHTELLDLV
;
A
#
# COMPACT_ATOMS: atom_id res chain seq x y z
N MET A 1 2.17 -11.50 -28.77
CA MET A 1 1.12 -10.80 -27.98
C MET A 1 -0.09 -11.74 -27.96
N ALA A 2 -0.05 -12.75 -27.10
CA ALA A 2 -1.06 -13.81 -27.06
C ALA A 2 -1.66 -13.87 -25.65
N THR A 3 -2.97 -13.63 -25.60
CA THR A 3 -3.96 -14.25 -24.72
C THR A 3 -3.74 -14.15 -23.20
N LEU A 4 -3.86 -12.94 -22.64
CA LEU A 4 -4.49 -12.73 -21.33
C LEU A 4 -6.02 -12.62 -21.52
N ASP A 5 -6.55 -13.38 -22.47
CA ASP A 5 -7.95 -13.37 -22.83
C ASP A 5 -8.72 -14.28 -21.87
N ARG A 6 -9.57 -13.65 -21.05
CA ARG A 6 -10.59 -14.28 -20.21
C ARG A 6 -10.08 -15.19 -19.08
N MET A 7 -9.29 -14.66 -18.16
CA MET A 7 -9.41 -15.21 -16.82
C MET A 7 -10.85 -14.92 -16.36
N ASP A 8 -11.59 -15.97 -16.05
CA ASP A 8 -12.92 -15.88 -15.45
C ASP A 8 -12.86 -14.81 -14.33
N VAL A 9 -13.85 -13.92 -14.28
CA VAL A 9 -13.92 -12.82 -13.29
C VAL A 9 -13.71 -13.34 -11.87
N GLY A 10 -14.20 -14.54 -11.58
CA GLY A 10 -13.98 -15.23 -10.30
C GLY A 10 -12.52 -15.63 -10.07
N LEU A 11 -11.82 -16.10 -11.08
CA LEU A 11 -10.40 -16.50 -10.97
C LEU A 11 -9.50 -15.28 -10.73
N ARG A 12 -9.81 -14.12 -11.33
CA ARG A 12 -9.06 -12.89 -11.08
C ARG A 12 -9.20 -12.43 -9.63
N ALA A 13 -10.42 -12.41 -9.08
CA ALA A 13 -10.66 -12.04 -7.69
C ALA A 13 -9.93 -12.98 -6.72
N LEU A 14 -9.96 -14.29 -6.98
CA LEU A 14 -9.23 -15.28 -6.18
C LEU A 14 -7.72 -15.07 -6.23
N HIS A 15 -7.18 -14.78 -7.40
CA HIS A 15 -5.75 -14.52 -7.58
C HIS A 15 -5.28 -13.26 -6.80
N LEU A 16 -6.05 -12.16 -6.88
CA LEU A 16 -5.80 -10.96 -6.08
C LEU A 16 -5.84 -11.24 -4.57
N LEU A 17 -6.85 -11.99 -4.11
CA LEU A 17 -6.98 -12.38 -2.71
C LEU A 17 -5.85 -13.28 -2.24
N GLU A 18 -5.37 -14.20 -3.08
CA GLU A 18 -4.23 -15.06 -2.77
C GLU A 18 -2.97 -14.23 -2.53
N GLY A 19 -2.68 -13.28 -3.42
CA GLY A 19 -1.58 -12.34 -3.24
C GLY A 19 -1.70 -11.54 -1.94
N GLN A 20 -2.88 -11.00 -1.65
CA GLN A 20 -3.15 -10.25 -0.42
C GLN A 20 -2.93 -11.10 0.83
N ARG A 21 -3.47 -12.32 0.88
CA ARG A 21 -3.31 -13.24 2.02
C ARG A 21 -1.86 -13.66 2.22
N MET A 22 -1.15 -13.91 1.13
CA MET A 22 0.28 -14.22 1.18
C MET A 22 1.08 -13.05 1.78
N ALA A 23 0.82 -11.82 1.35
CA ALA A 23 1.48 -10.64 1.89
C ALA A 23 1.20 -10.45 3.39
N GLN A 24 -0.05 -10.64 3.81
CA GLN A 24 -0.42 -10.57 5.23
C GLN A 24 0.31 -11.61 6.07
N ARG A 25 0.43 -12.85 5.57
CA ARG A 25 1.17 -13.93 6.24
C ARG A 25 2.67 -13.62 6.30
N LEU A 26 3.25 -13.14 5.20
CA LEU A 26 4.66 -12.72 5.16
C LEU A 26 4.92 -11.59 6.17
N PHE A 27 4.06 -10.55 6.19
CA PHE A 27 4.16 -9.47 7.17
C PHE A 27 4.07 -9.99 8.60
N GLY A 28 3.07 -10.82 8.91
CA GLY A 28 2.94 -11.44 10.23
C GLY A 28 4.18 -12.24 10.64
N HIS A 29 4.77 -12.99 9.71
CA HIS A 29 6.02 -13.73 9.96
C HIS A 29 7.20 -12.79 10.22
N VAL A 30 7.37 -11.74 9.42
CA VAL A 30 8.44 -10.73 9.61
C VAL A 30 8.35 -10.07 10.99
N ILE A 31 7.13 -9.74 11.45
CA ILE A 31 6.90 -9.15 12.77
C ILE A 31 7.19 -10.18 13.87
N ALA A 32 6.61 -11.38 13.78
CA ALA A 32 6.75 -12.43 14.80
C ALA A 32 8.22 -12.87 15.01
N THR A 33 9.00 -12.90 13.92
CA THR A 33 10.43 -13.28 13.97
C THR A 33 11.35 -12.11 14.26
N ARG A 34 10.81 -10.93 14.55
CA ARG A 34 11.57 -9.72 14.90
C ARG A 34 12.67 -9.39 13.89
N VAL A 35 12.36 -9.49 12.61
CA VAL A 35 13.29 -9.12 11.53
C VAL A 35 13.66 -7.64 11.63
N ILE A 36 12.69 -6.79 11.96
CA ILE A 36 12.87 -5.35 12.12
C ILE A 36 13.39 -5.08 13.52
N LYS A 37 14.63 -4.62 13.62
CA LYS A 37 15.29 -4.30 14.90
C LYS A 37 16.11 -3.03 14.78
N PRO A 38 16.17 -2.19 15.82
CA PRO A 38 17.17 -1.13 15.91
C PRO A 38 18.58 -1.69 15.73
N GLY A 39 19.43 -0.91 15.07
CA GLY A 39 20.81 -1.27 14.78
C GLY A 39 21.04 -2.10 13.52
N ARG A 40 19.98 -2.58 12.84
CA ARG A 40 20.08 -3.19 11.51
C ARG A 40 19.96 -2.14 10.43
N SER A 41 20.65 -2.38 9.31
CA SER A 41 20.46 -1.55 8.12
C SER A 41 19.18 -1.93 7.36
N GLU A 42 18.67 -1.02 6.52
CA GLU A 42 17.55 -1.29 5.60
C GLU A 42 17.90 -2.47 4.69
N GLU A 43 19.14 -2.55 4.18
CA GLU A 43 19.62 -3.64 3.32
C GLU A 43 19.63 -5.00 4.03
N GLU A 44 20.07 -5.07 5.28
CA GLU A 44 20.04 -6.31 6.08
C GLU A 44 18.61 -6.83 6.24
N ILE A 45 17.65 -5.90 6.43
CA ILE A 45 16.23 -6.25 6.56
C ILE A 45 15.67 -6.70 5.21
N ASP A 46 15.98 -6.00 4.12
CA ASP A 46 15.57 -6.37 2.76
C ASP A 46 16.05 -7.78 2.40
N ASN A 47 17.32 -8.07 2.65
CA ASN A 47 17.92 -9.38 2.40
C ASN A 47 17.22 -10.48 3.24
N ARG A 48 16.89 -10.18 4.49
CA ARG A 48 16.19 -11.14 5.35
C ARG A 48 14.76 -11.38 4.92
N ILE A 49 14.04 -10.33 4.52
CA ILE A 49 12.68 -10.44 3.97
C ILE A 49 12.69 -11.25 2.67
N ALA A 50 13.62 -10.97 1.75
CA ALA A 50 13.77 -11.72 0.51
C ALA A 50 14.02 -13.21 0.75
N LEU A 51 14.88 -13.54 1.74
CA LEU A 51 15.17 -14.91 2.13
C LEU A 51 13.90 -15.60 2.65
N ILE A 52 13.18 -14.98 3.58
CA ILE A 52 11.92 -15.51 4.14
C ILE A 52 10.88 -15.71 3.02
N ALA A 53 10.70 -14.71 2.15
CA ALA A 53 9.76 -14.80 1.04
C ALA A 53 10.05 -16.01 0.14
N ARG A 54 11.33 -16.27 -0.16
CA ARG A 54 11.75 -17.39 -0.97
C ARG A 54 11.61 -18.75 -0.25
N GLU A 55 12.10 -18.85 0.97
CA GLU A 55 12.25 -20.14 1.67
C GLU A 55 10.95 -20.59 2.34
N VAL A 56 10.17 -19.65 2.89
CA VAL A 56 8.94 -19.97 3.63
C VAL A 56 7.70 -19.86 2.76
N PHE A 57 7.68 -18.92 1.81
CA PHE A 57 6.50 -18.63 0.99
C PHE A 57 6.66 -19.02 -0.49
N GLY A 58 7.84 -19.50 -0.91
CA GLY A 58 8.09 -19.88 -2.30
C GLY A 58 8.09 -18.71 -3.30
N VAL A 59 8.10 -17.47 -2.80
CA VAL A 59 8.03 -16.26 -3.62
C VAL A 59 9.43 -15.79 -3.98
N ARG A 60 9.68 -15.66 -5.29
CA ARG A 60 10.92 -15.07 -5.75
C ARG A 60 10.75 -13.55 -5.85
N ALA A 61 11.61 -12.81 -5.15
CA ALA A 61 11.70 -11.37 -5.35
C ALA A 61 12.00 -11.08 -6.83
N GLY A 62 11.07 -10.42 -7.50
CA GLY A 62 11.29 -9.93 -8.85
C GLY A 62 12.26 -8.75 -8.80
N ARG A 63 13.26 -8.72 -9.69
CA ARG A 63 14.30 -7.70 -9.84
C ARG A 63 15.14 -7.39 -8.60
N VAL A 64 16.42 -7.71 -8.71
CA VAL A 64 17.50 -7.22 -7.83
C VAL A 64 17.42 -5.69 -7.75
N GLY A 65 17.41 -5.13 -6.51
CA GLY A 65 17.52 -3.69 -6.28
C GLY A 65 16.24 -2.97 -5.81
N ARG A 66 15.09 -3.65 -5.64
CA ARG A 66 13.94 -3.04 -4.95
C ARG A 66 14.06 -3.21 -3.44
N ARG A 67 13.89 -2.11 -2.72
CA ARG A 67 13.91 -2.09 -1.26
C ARG A 67 12.53 -2.37 -0.71
N PHE A 68 12.44 -3.29 0.25
CA PHE A 68 11.20 -3.62 0.97
C PHE A 68 11.04 -2.78 2.23
N ALA A 69 12.15 -2.34 2.84
CA ALA A 69 12.15 -1.58 4.08
C ALA A 69 12.71 -0.16 3.86
N ARG A 70 12.03 0.82 4.47
CA ARG A 70 12.47 2.22 4.55
C ARG A 70 12.23 2.73 5.96
N ALA A 71 13.22 3.42 6.55
CA ALA A 71 13.16 3.84 7.94
C ALA A 71 13.39 5.35 8.11
N GLY A 72 12.84 5.93 9.16
CA GLY A 72 13.04 7.31 9.57
C GLY A 72 12.75 8.31 8.44
N SER A 73 13.70 9.19 8.09
CA SER A 73 13.54 10.18 7.03
C SER A 73 13.30 9.58 5.64
N ASN A 74 13.74 8.34 5.39
CA ASN A 74 13.50 7.65 4.12
C ASN A 74 12.01 7.30 3.89
N THR A 75 11.16 7.43 4.90
CA THR A 75 9.70 7.22 4.76
C THR A 75 9.00 8.41 4.12
N VAL A 76 9.59 9.60 4.20
CA VAL A 76 8.95 10.88 3.81
C VAL A 76 9.16 11.21 2.33
N VAL A 77 10.29 10.87 1.75
CA VAL A 77 10.71 11.34 0.43
C VAL A 77 10.65 10.23 -0.63
N GLY A 78 10.25 10.56 -1.87
CA GLY A 78 10.38 9.68 -3.04
C GLY A 78 11.75 9.87 -3.69
N GLY A 79 12.45 8.78 -4.06
CA GLY A 79 13.73 8.83 -4.80
C GLY A 79 14.78 7.86 -4.27
N PRO A 80 16.00 7.91 -4.79
CA PRO A 80 17.10 7.15 -4.24
C PRO A 80 17.47 7.70 -2.86
N TRP A 81 17.48 6.81 -1.86
CA TRP A 81 17.85 7.17 -0.49
C TRP A 81 19.22 6.57 -0.12
N PRO A 82 20.01 7.27 0.72
CA PRO A 82 21.19 6.67 1.31
C PRO A 82 20.77 5.48 2.20
N GLU A 83 21.64 4.48 2.27
CA GLU A 83 21.50 3.39 3.22
C GLU A 83 21.36 3.93 4.64
N ARG A 84 20.40 3.38 5.40
CA ARG A 84 20.13 3.82 6.75
C ARG A 84 20.13 2.66 7.74
N VAL A 85 20.71 2.90 8.91
CA VAL A 85 20.57 2.02 10.08
C VAL A 85 19.33 2.45 10.85
N ILE A 86 18.49 1.48 11.20
CA ILE A 86 17.21 1.71 11.88
C ILE A 86 17.46 2.14 13.33
N GLY A 87 16.87 3.26 13.70
CA GLY A 87 16.88 3.79 15.06
C GLY A 87 15.82 3.13 15.96
N ALA A 88 16.01 3.28 17.28
CA ALA A 88 15.12 2.66 18.29
C ALA A 88 13.68 3.20 18.28
N GLN A 89 13.47 4.40 17.75
CA GLN A 89 12.17 5.07 17.69
C GLN A 89 11.68 5.29 16.25
N ASP A 90 12.29 4.66 15.25
CA ASP A 90 11.95 4.92 13.86
C ASP A 90 10.56 4.39 13.47
N LEU A 91 9.94 5.08 12.52
CA LEU A 91 8.92 4.49 11.67
C LEU A 91 9.61 3.67 10.58
N VAL A 92 9.12 2.47 10.35
CA VAL A 92 9.63 1.57 9.30
C VAL A 92 8.47 1.21 8.37
N VAL A 93 8.58 1.59 7.11
CA VAL A 93 7.64 1.22 6.05
C VAL A 93 8.12 -0.07 5.40
N LEU A 94 7.29 -1.10 5.41
CA LEU A 94 7.50 -2.36 4.69
C LEU A 94 6.60 -2.39 3.47
N ASP A 95 7.19 -2.48 2.29
CA ASP A 95 6.51 -2.49 0.99
C ASP A 95 6.79 -3.80 0.25
N PHE A 96 5.75 -4.62 0.07
CA PHE A 96 5.85 -5.92 -0.60
C PHE A 96 5.30 -5.90 -2.04
N GLU A 97 4.99 -4.73 -2.60
CA GLU A 97 4.41 -4.64 -3.94
C GLU A 97 5.25 -5.36 -5.00
N SER A 98 6.58 -5.27 -4.90
CA SER A 98 7.49 -5.96 -5.85
C SER A 98 7.45 -7.49 -5.74
N LEU A 99 7.15 -8.04 -4.56
CA LEU A 99 6.96 -9.48 -4.35
C LEU A 99 5.60 -9.94 -4.90
N LEU A 100 4.63 -9.02 -4.91
CA LEU A 100 3.24 -9.28 -5.30
C LEU A 100 2.96 -8.92 -6.76
N ALA A 101 3.96 -8.47 -7.51
CA ALA A 101 3.79 -8.09 -8.91
C ALA A 101 3.09 -9.18 -9.77
N PRO A 102 3.36 -10.48 -9.59
CA PRO A 102 2.64 -11.54 -10.31
C PRO A 102 1.15 -11.59 -9.99
N TYR A 103 0.73 -11.08 -8.82
CA TYR A 103 -0.67 -11.08 -8.37
C TYR A 103 -1.39 -9.75 -8.64
N GLU A 104 -0.75 -8.79 -9.30
CA GLU A 104 -1.30 -7.46 -9.62
C GLU A 104 -1.89 -6.71 -8.41
N THR A 105 -1.40 -7.01 -7.21
CA THR A 105 -1.84 -6.38 -5.95
C THR A 105 -0.69 -5.65 -5.27
N GLY A 106 -0.97 -4.94 -4.19
CA GLY A 106 0.01 -4.22 -3.39
C GLY A 106 -0.24 -4.39 -1.91
N PHE A 107 0.82 -4.41 -1.13
CA PHE A 107 0.75 -4.48 0.32
C PHE A 107 1.89 -3.67 0.94
N THR A 108 1.51 -2.66 1.72
CA THR A 108 2.47 -1.83 2.47
C THR A 108 1.94 -1.62 3.87
N ARG A 109 2.81 -1.71 4.86
CA ARG A 109 2.51 -1.41 6.26
C ARG A 109 3.62 -0.58 6.88
N THR A 110 3.23 0.33 7.76
CA THR A 110 4.15 1.09 8.61
C THR A 110 4.15 0.51 10.01
N VAL A 111 5.34 0.34 10.58
CA VAL A 111 5.57 -0.13 11.94
C VAL A 111 6.26 0.99 12.71
N ALA A 112 5.75 1.36 13.88
CA ALA A 112 6.43 2.23 14.82
C ALA A 112 7.29 1.40 15.77
N LEU A 113 8.58 1.68 15.82
CA LEU A 113 9.48 1.10 16.82
C LEU A 113 9.48 1.96 18.09
N GLY A 114 9.82 1.33 19.21
CA GLY A 114 9.86 2.01 20.50
C GLY A 114 8.49 2.43 21.03
N ASP A 115 8.47 3.50 21.82
CA ASP A 115 7.31 3.95 22.60
C ASP A 115 6.91 5.42 22.34
N ASP A 116 7.50 6.07 21.31
CA ASP A 116 7.16 7.43 20.91
C ASP A 116 5.66 7.54 20.61
N PRO A 117 4.88 8.29 21.43
CA PRO A 117 3.44 8.35 21.30
C PRO A 117 2.98 9.00 19.99
N VAL A 118 3.75 9.95 19.44
CA VAL A 118 3.42 10.65 18.21
C VAL A 118 3.48 9.68 17.02
N ARG A 119 4.55 8.90 16.92
CA ARG A 119 4.71 7.91 15.84
C ARG A 119 3.71 6.77 15.94
N ARG A 120 3.42 6.33 17.16
CA ARG A 120 2.36 5.33 17.38
C ARG A 120 0.98 5.88 17.00
N CYS A 121 0.69 7.14 17.35
CA CYS A 121 -0.56 7.79 16.98
C CYS A 121 -0.70 7.87 15.45
N LEU A 122 0.34 8.28 14.72
CA LEU A 122 0.32 8.34 13.27
C LEU A 122 0.01 6.97 12.62
N VAL A 123 0.59 5.88 13.13
CA VAL A 123 0.30 4.52 12.64
C VAL A 123 -1.13 4.10 12.99
N HIS A 124 -1.63 4.47 14.17
CA HIS A 124 -3.01 4.22 14.57
C HIS A 124 -3.99 4.97 13.66
N ASP A 125 -3.79 6.28 13.46
CA ASP A 125 -4.64 7.12 12.62
C ASP A 125 -4.67 6.62 11.17
N LEU A 126 -3.52 6.16 10.67
CA LEU A 126 -3.44 5.52 9.35
C LEU A 126 -4.36 4.28 9.26
N ALA A 127 -4.39 3.44 10.29
CA ALA A 127 -5.27 2.28 10.34
C ALA A 127 -6.76 2.67 10.43
N VAL A 128 -7.07 3.72 11.19
CA VAL A 128 -8.43 4.28 11.30
C VAL A 128 -8.90 4.81 9.94
N VAL A 129 -8.07 5.60 9.26
CA VAL A 129 -8.39 6.15 7.93
C VAL A 129 -8.57 5.03 6.90
N ALA A 130 -7.71 4.01 6.91
CA ALA A 130 -7.83 2.86 6.01
C ALA A 130 -9.13 2.06 6.26
N THR A 131 -9.50 1.86 7.52
CA THR A 131 -10.76 1.20 7.89
C THR A 131 -11.96 2.04 7.44
N GLY A 132 -11.94 3.34 7.68
CA GLY A 132 -13.00 4.25 7.25
C GLY A 132 -13.17 4.31 5.73
N ALA A 133 -12.09 4.16 4.96
CA ALA A 133 -12.17 4.07 3.50
C ALA A 133 -12.89 2.77 3.05
N ARG A 134 -12.59 1.63 3.68
CA ARG A 134 -13.28 0.36 3.41
C ARG A 134 -14.77 0.42 3.77
N ASP A 135 -15.08 0.98 4.93
CA ASP A 135 -16.45 1.11 5.40
C ASP A 135 -17.26 2.04 4.50
N ALA A 136 -16.66 3.12 4.01
CA ALA A 136 -17.30 4.02 3.05
C ALA A 136 -17.64 3.32 1.72
N LEU A 137 -16.73 2.47 1.20
CA LEU A 137 -16.99 1.67 0.00
C LEU A 137 -18.06 0.60 0.24
N ARG A 138 -18.12 0.02 1.45
CA ARG A 138 -19.14 -0.98 1.80
C ARG A 138 -20.51 -0.38 1.98
N ALA A 139 -20.58 0.84 2.49
CA ALA A 139 -21.84 1.52 2.81
C ALA A 139 -22.53 2.12 1.56
N ASP A 140 -21.80 2.36 0.48
CA ASP A 140 -22.33 3.02 -0.72
C ASP A 140 -21.80 2.37 -2.00
N ASP A 141 -22.68 1.63 -2.67
CA ASP A 141 -22.37 0.93 -3.93
C ASP A 141 -22.11 1.88 -5.10
N SER A 142 -22.59 3.12 -5.00
CA SER A 142 -22.47 4.15 -6.03
C SER A 142 -21.26 5.07 -5.83
N ILE A 143 -20.55 4.95 -4.71
CA ILE A 143 -19.44 5.84 -4.37
C ILE A 143 -18.41 5.96 -5.49
N THR A 144 -18.09 7.19 -5.88
CA THR A 144 -17.10 7.49 -6.90
C THR A 144 -15.70 7.57 -6.33
N GLY A 145 -14.68 7.52 -7.22
CA GLY A 145 -13.29 7.71 -6.79
C GLY A 145 -13.05 9.07 -6.14
N ARG A 146 -13.72 10.14 -6.65
CA ARG A 146 -13.67 11.49 -6.08
C ARG A 146 -14.25 11.54 -4.67
N GLU A 147 -15.42 10.94 -4.48
CA GLU A 147 -16.11 10.97 -3.17
C GLU A 147 -15.34 10.18 -2.11
N LEU A 148 -14.82 8.99 -2.46
CA LEU A 148 -14.00 8.23 -1.54
C LEU A 148 -12.71 8.98 -1.18
N TYR A 149 -12.04 9.59 -2.17
CA TYR A 149 -10.86 10.43 -1.94
C TYR A 149 -11.17 11.60 -1.00
N ALA A 150 -12.29 12.30 -1.22
CA ALA A 150 -12.70 13.41 -0.36
C ALA A 150 -12.96 12.97 1.09
N LYS A 151 -13.59 11.80 1.29
CA LYS A 151 -13.80 11.21 2.62
C LYS A 151 -12.46 10.87 3.29
N VAL A 152 -11.54 10.22 2.59
CA VAL A 152 -10.20 9.88 3.12
C VAL A 152 -9.43 11.14 3.51
N ARG A 153 -9.43 12.17 2.65
CA ARG A 153 -8.81 13.46 2.95
C ARG A 153 -9.41 14.13 4.17
N SER A 154 -10.74 14.10 4.30
CA SER A 154 -11.43 14.66 5.47
C SER A 154 -11.08 13.92 6.76
N MET A 155 -10.95 12.59 6.73
CA MET A 155 -10.52 11.81 7.89
C MET A 155 -9.09 12.13 8.30
N ALA A 156 -8.17 12.24 7.34
CA ALA A 156 -6.78 12.65 7.60
C ALA A 156 -6.71 14.05 8.25
N ALA A 157 -7.45 15.03 7.70
CA ALA A 157 -7.49 16.39 8.23
C ALA A 157 -8.04 16.48 9.66
N LYS A 158 -8.98 15.60 10.05
CA LYS A 158 -9.47 15.54 11.45
C LYS A 158 -8.40 15.08 12.45
N ALA A 159 -7.38 14.38 11.98
CA ALA A 159 -6.23 13.97 12.77
C ALA A 159 -5.04 14.95 12.64
N ASP A 160 -5.26 16.13 12.04
CA ASP A 160 -4.21 17.13 11.75
C ASP A 160 -3.09 16.58 10.84
N LEU A 161 -3.48 15.70 9.90
CA LEU A 161 -2.60 15.05 8.94
C LEU A 161 -2.99 15.39 7.51
N SER A 162 -2.02 15.35 6.60
CA SER A 162 -2.26 15.52 5.17
C SER A 162 -2.11 14.21 4.39
N LEU A 163 -2.67 14.16 3.18
CA LEU A 163 -2.40 13.07 2.23
C LEU A 163 -1.13 13.40 1.44
N GLY A 164 -0.13 12.54 1.52
CA GLY A 164 1.14 12.68 0.83
C GLY A 164 1.10 12.30 -0.67
N ALA A 165 -0.11 12.17 -1.25
CA ALA A 165 -0.31 11.90 -2.67
C ALA A 165 -1.64 12.51 -3.14
N TRP A 166 -1.75 12.79 -4.45
CA TRP A 166 -2.94 13.35 -5.08
C TRP A 166 -4.09 12.31 -5.22
N HIS A 167 -3.82 11.03 -5.00
CA HIS A 167 -4.78 9.92 -4.96
C HIS A 167 -4.61 9.09 -3.69
N CYS A 168 -5.60 8.30 -3.33
CA CYS A 168 -5.53 7.34 -2.22
C CYS A 168 -5.76 5.89 -2.65
N GLY A 169 -5.64 5.59 -3.93
CA GLY A 169 -5.75 4.23 -4.46
C GLY A 169 -5.74 4.18 -5.97
N ARG A 170 -5.64 2.97 -6.52
CA ARG A 170 -5.62 2.72 -7.97
C ARG A 170 -6.29 1.41 -8.33
N LEU A 171 -6.72 1.28 -9.59
CA LEU A 171 -7.21 0.04 -10.15
C LEU A 171 -6.08 -1.02 -10.18
N THR A 172 -6.39 -2.26 -9.84
CA THR A 172 -5.43 -3.38 -9.93
C THR A 172 -4.90 -3.52 -11.36
N GLY A 173 -3.61 -3.88 -11.50
CA GLY A 173 -2.93 -3.94 -12.80
C GLY A 173 -2.51 -2.59 -13.38
N THR A 174 -2.84 -1.47 -12.72
CA THR A 174 -2.42 -0.13 -13.14
C THR A 174 -1.06 0.21 -12.56
N ALA A 175 -0.09 0.53 -13.42
CA ALA A 175 1.18 1.09 -12.97
C ALA A 175 1.00 2.59 -12.64
N PRO A 176 1.41 3.06 -11.46
CA PRO A 176 1.36 4.47 -11.11
C PRO A 176 2.49 5.23 -11.84
N THR A 177 2.21 5.69 -13.04
CA THR A 177 3.13 6.54 -13.81
C THR A 177 2.57 7.96 -13.90
N PRO A 178 3.39 9.01 -13.90
CA PRO A 178 2.91 10.38 -14.05
C PRO A 178 2.04 10.59 -15.29
N HIS A 179 2.31 9.88 -16.38
CA HIS A 179 1.51 9.93 -17.59
C HIS A 179 0.12 9.31 -17.41
N ALA A 180 0.02 8.12 -16.77
CA ALA A 180 -1.26 7.48 -16.50
C ALA A 180 -2.12 8.34 -15.55
N GLU A 181 -1.49 8.98 -14.60
CA GLU A 181 -2.12 9.90 -13.66
C GLU A 181 -2.80 11.09 -14.35
N ALA A 182 -2.11 11.71 -15.31
CA ALA A 182 -2.60 12.88 -16.01
C ALA A 182 -3.65 12.55 -17.08
N THR A 183 -3.57 11.37 -17.72
CA THR A 183 -4.37 11.02 -18.89
C THR A 183 -5.56 10.11 -18.59
N ARG A 184 -5.52 9.36 -17.48
CA ARG A 184 -6.52 8.36 -17.10
C ARG A 184 -6.92 8.45 -15.63
N PRO A 185 -7.45 9.60 -15.16
CA PRO A 185 -7.82 9.80 -13.76
C PRO A 185 -8.85 8.78 -13.26
N GLU A 186 -9.65 8.19 -14.16
CA GLU A 186 -10.61 7.13 -13.82
C GLU A 186 -9.98 5.83 -13.32
N LEU A 187 -8.68 5.65 -13.47
CA LEU A 187 -7.93 4.51 -12.92
C LEU A 187 -7.47 4.71 -11.47
N PHE A 188 -7.72 5.88 -10.90
CA PHE A 188 -7.29 6.23 -9.55
C PHE A 188 -8.46 6.60 -8.65
N ILE A 189 -8.30 6.38 -7.34
CA ILE A 189 -9.19 6.93 -6.31
C ILE A 189 -8.67 8.33 -5.99
N GLY A 190 -9.16 9.32 -6.72
CA GLY A 190 -8.63 10.68 -6.71
C GLY A 190 -9.65 11.71 -7.18
N PRO A 191 -9.30 13.02 -7.14
CA PRO A 191 -10.25 14.12 -7.41
C PRO A 191 -10.79 14.16 -8.83
N GLY A 192 -10.13 13.49 -9.78
CA GLY A 192 -10.56 13.45 -11.19
C GLY A 192 -11.44 12.26 -11.56
N ASN A 193 -11.78 11.36 -10.63
CA ASN A 193 -12.55 10.16 -10.93
C ASN A 193 -14.00 10.27 -10.45
N ASP A 194 -14.89 10.66 -11.37
CA ASP A 194 -16.34 10.79 -11.13
C ASP A 194 -17.11 9.48 -11.40
N ARG A 195 -16.41 8.39 -11.75
CA ARG A 195 -17.06 7.10 -12.01
C ARG A 195 -17.24 6.31 -10.72
N PRO A 196 -18.34 5.55 -10.57
CA PRO A 196 -18.50 4.61 -9.48
C PRO A 196 -17.33 3.63 -9.41
N LEU A 197 -16.87 3.32 -8.21
CA LEU A 197 -15.79 2.35 -8.00
C LEU A 197 -16.25 0.93 -8.31
N ARG A 198 -17.53 0.61 -8.00
CA ARG A 198 -18.14 -0.67 -8.35
C ARG A 198 -18.65 -0.63 -9.78
N ARG A 199 -17.79 -0.92 -10.74
CA ARG A 199 -18.10 -0.90 -12.17
C ARG A 199 -17.42 -2.05 -12.91
N THR A 200 -17.86 -2.29 -14.12
CA THR A 200 -17.13 -3.07 -15.11
C THR A 200 -16.15 -2.15 -15.84
N VAL A 201 -14.93 -2.61 -16.05
CA VAL A 201 -13.89 -1.90 -16.80
C VAL A 201 -13.75 -2.43 -18.22
N ASP A 202 -12.95 -1.73 -19.03
CA ASP A 202 -12.64 -2.16 -20.39
C ASP A 202 -12.09 -3.59 -20.38
N GLY A 203 -12.67 -4.47 -21.21
CA GLY A 203 -12.39 -5.91 -21.17
C GLY A 203 -13.46 -6.75 -20.47
N GLY A 204 -14.50 -6.12 -19.87
CA GLY A 204 -15.67 -6.82 -19.35
C GLY A 204 -15.52 -7.42 -17.96
N TRP A 205 -14.46 -7.10 -17.21
CA TRP A 205 -14.23 -7.59 -15.85
C TRP A 205 -14.56 -6.54 -14.78
N ARG A 206 -14.88 -7.00 -13.58
CA ARG A 206 -15.19 -6.14 -12.44
C ARG A 206 -13.94 -5.37 -11.98
N ALA A 207 -14.09 -4.08 -11.73
CA ALA A 207 -13.03 -3.28 -11.15
C ALA A 207 -12.70 -3.75 -9.73
N HIS A 208 -11.41 -3.98 -9.46
CA HIS A 208 -10.85 -4.22 -8.13
C HIS A 208 -9.81 -3.16 -7.83
N TRP A 209 -9.78 -2.68 -6.59
CA TRP A 209 -9.02 -1.50 -6.21
C TRP A 209 -7.97 -1.82 -5.16
N ILE A 210 -6.81 -1.20 -5.33
CA ILE A 210 -5.77 -1.12 -4.30
C ILE A 210 -5.97 0.21 -3.58
N LEU A 211 -6.29 0.15 -2.28
CA LEU A 211 -6.21 1.32 -1.40
C LEU A 211 -4.74 1.62 -1.14
N GLN A 212 -4.33 2.87 -1.25
CA GLN A 212 -2.97 3.32 -0.99
C GLN A 212 -3.01 4.67 -0.28
N ILE A 213 -2.92 4.64 1.04
CA ILE A 213 -2.97 5.83 1.88
C ILE A 213 -1.56 6.13 2.36
N ARG A 214 -1.15 7.37 2.16
CA ARG A 214 0.05 7.95 2.75
C ARG A 214 -0.37 9.14 3.60
N LEU A 215 -0.24 9.01 4.91
CA LEU A 215 -0.44 10.12 5.83
C LEU A 215 0.89 10.80 6.13
N VAL A 216 0.87 12.12 6.17
CA VAL A 216 2.03 12.96 6.45
C VAL A 216 1.71 13.90 7.62
N ASP A 217 2.55 13.85 8.63
CA ASP A 217 2.66 14.88 9.66
C ASP A 217 3.73 15.88 9.20
N GLU A 218 3.28 16.96 8.58
CA GLU A 218 4.17 17.98 8.00
C GLU A 218 4.96 18.74 9.08
N HIS A 219 4.37 18.92 10.26
CA HIS A 219 5.00 19.63 11.37
C HIS A 219 6.20 18.88 11.93
N ARG A 220 6.14 17.54 11.93
CA ARG A 220 7.19 16.68 12.49
C ARG A 220 8.01 15.96 11.43
N GLY A 221 7.67 16.11 10.15
CA GLY A 221 8.36 15.43 9.06
C GLY A 221 8.24 13.91 9.12
N HIS A 222 7.09 13.39 9.55
CA HIS A 222 6.82 11.97 9.62
C HIS A 222 5.81 11.54 8.54
N ALA A 223 6.01 10.35 7.97
CA ALA A 223 5.04 9.76 7.06
C ALA A 223 4.82 8.29 7.36
N ALA A 224 3.58 7.86 7.17
CA ALA A 224 3.17 6.46 7.28
C ALA A 224 2.36 6.04 6.05
N VAL A 225 2.53 4.79 5.61
CA VAL A 225 1.92 4.26 4.40
C VAL A 225 1.18 2.95 4.70
N HIS A 226 0.00 2.83 4.10
CA HIS A 226 -0.83 1.64 4.13
C HIS A 226 -1.31 1.31 2.72
N THR A 227 -1.05 0.10 2.24
CA THR A 227 -1.53 -0.38 0.95
C THR A 227 -2.15 -1.76 1.09
N GLU A 228 -3.34 -1.95 0.54
CA GLU A 228 -4.03 -3.26 0.50
C GLU A 228 -5.12 -3.29 -0.58
N LEU A 229 -5.65 -4.47 -0.89
CA LEU A 229 -6.90 -4.57 -1.63
C LEU A 229 -8.04 -3.92 -0.83
N LEU A 230 -8.87 -3.12 -1.52
CA LEU A 230 -9.93 -2.34 -0.87
C LEU A 230 -11.25 -3.11 -0.80
N ASP A 231 -11.60 -3.82 -1.85
CA ASP A 231 -12.96 -4.34 -2.08
C ASP A 231 -13.09 -5.86 -1.92
N LEU A 232 -11.98 -6.56 -1.71
CA LEU A 232 -11.94 -8.02 -1.59
C LEU A 232 -11.53 -8.53 -0.19
N VAL A 233 -11.30 -7.65 0.80
CA VAL A 233 -10.84 -8.00 2.16
C VAL A 233 -11.84 -7.57 3.22
#